data_d3b3e5165d83e7ac7916531bb84248c7
#
_entry.id   d3b3e5165d83e7ac7916531bb84248c7
#
_cell.length_a   1.000
_cell.length_b   1.000
_cell.length_c   1.000
_cell.angle_alpha   90.00
_cell.angle_beta   90.00
_cell.angle_gamma   90.00
#
_symmetry.space_group_name_H-M   'P 1'
#
loop_
_entity.id
_entity.type
_entity.pdbx_description
1 polymer ?
#
loop_
_entity_poly.entity_id
_entity_poly.type
_entity_poly.pdbx_seq_one_letter_code
_entity_poly.pdbx_strand_id
1 'polypeptide(L)'
;GEDHLFSLAYVFFISCAHYSMGEGYRYRICDEESLTQRVVPYKEITYYALQAKKYHDNICNATHNNEYRSVAEAIFMTNYIRTLKYMAQAKCSFVDYKWVRDVFLPNMKIISTNKLTLKQRLIRYVTISPCFYVIIYVIIKTIQ
;
A
#
# COMPACT_ATOMS: atom_id res chain seq x y z
N GLY A 1 2.00 8.40 7.02
CA GLY A 1 2.16 6.94 7.12
C GLY A 1 2.51 6.47 8.53
N GLU A 2 3.31 7.23 9.25
CA GLU A 2 3.76 6.90 10.62
C GLU A 2 2.58 6.83 11.60
N ASP A 3 1.66 7.79 11.54
CA ASP A 3 0.45 7.82 12.39
C ASP A 3 -0.42 6.56 12.20
N HIS A 4 -0.52 6.06 10.98
CA HIS A 4 -1.28 4.85 10.71
C HIS A 4 -0.58 3.61 11.26
N LEU A 5 0.76 3.50 11.12
CA LEU A 5 1.53 2.39 11.71
C LEU A 5 1.45 2.42 13.24
N PHE A 6 1.55 3.61 13.83
CA PHE A 6 1.38 3.79 15.28
C PHE A 6 -0.02 3.34 15.71
N SER A 7 -1.06 3.77 15.02
CA SER A 7 -2.45 3.40 15.33
C SER A 7 -2.65 1.89 15.24
N LEU A 8 -2.11 1.23 14.20
CA LEU A 8 -2.18 -0.21 14.04
C LEU A 8 -1.45 -0.98 15.16
N ALA A 9 -0.28 -0.50 15.57
CA ALA A 9 0.46 -1.07 16.68
C ALA A 9 -0.31 -0.88 18.00
N TYR A 10 -0.88 0.31 18.20
CA TYR A 10 -1.59 0.68 19.43
C TYR A 10 -2.87 -0.13 19.66
N VAL A 11 -3.55 -0.57 18.59
CA VAL A 11 -4.77 -1.41 18.69
C VAL A 11 -4.59 -2.62 19.60
N PHE A 12 -3.40 -3.19 19.70
CA PHE A 12 -3.14 -4.33 20.59
C PHE A 12 -3.10 -3.98 22.07
N PHE A 13 -2.99 -2.70 22.42
CA PHE A 13 -2.83 -2.24 23.80
C PHE A 13 -4.09 -1.56 24.35
N ILE A 14 -5.09 -1.29 23.50
CA ILE A 14 -6.34 -0.65 23.93
C ILE A 14 -7.40 -1.69 24.28
N SER A 15 -8.02 -1.53 25.44
CA SER A 15 -9.17 -2.33 25.88
C SER A 15 -10.51 -1.74 25.43
N CYS A 16 -10.53 -0.46 25.12
CA CYS A 16 -11.75 0.25 24.71
C CYS A 16 -11.38 1.43 23.79
N ALA A 17 -12.19 1.67 22.75
CA ALA A 17 -12.06 2.82 21.88
C ALA A 17 -13.38 3.58 21.82
N HIS A 18 -13.34 4.90 22.03
CA HIS A 18 -14.46 5.81 21.83
C HIS A 18 -14.36 6.49 20.47
N TYR A 19 -15.44 6.43 19.70
CA TYR A 19 -15.59 7.19 18.47
C TYR A 19 -16.35 8.47 18.76
N SER A 20 -15.77 9.65 18.44
CA SER A 20 -16.43 10.94 18.53
C SER A 20 -16.68 11.48 17.13
N MET A 21 -17.92 11.91 16.87
CA MET A 21 -18.31 12.59 15.60
C MET A 21 -17.97 14.10 15.61
N GLY A 22 -17.21 14.59 16.57
CA GLY A 22 -16.80 15.99 16.66
C GLY A 22 -15.72 16.37 15.63
N GLU A 23 -15.64 17.66 15.28
CA GLU A 23 -14.53 18.21 14.47
C GLU A 23 -13.22 18.13 15.27
N GLY A 24 -12.44 17.03 15.07
CA GLY A 24 -11.25 16.79 15.87
C GLY A 24 -9.97 17.45 15.37
N TYR A 25 -9.76 17.52 14.05
CA TYR A 25 -8.49 17.96 13.51
C TYR A 25 -8.62 18.61 12.12
N ARG A 26 -8.08 19.82 11.96
CA ARG A 26 -8.03 20.52 10.67
C ARG A 26 -6.58 20.50 10.14
N TYR A 27 -6.36 19.85 9.00
CA TYR A 27 -5.09 19.94 8.29
C TYR A 27 -4.98 21.24 7.49
N ARG A 28 -3.89 21.97 7.66
CA ARG A 28 -3.50 23.02 6.74
C ARG A 28 -2.93 22.38 5.47
N ILE A 29 -3.62 22.55 4.34
CA ILE A 29 -3.24 21.93 3.06
C ILE A 29 -2.34 22.86 2.22
N CYS A 30 -2.18 24.12 2.62
CA CYS A 30 -1.67 25.19 1.76
C CYS A 30 -0.19 25.55 1.95
N ASP A 31 0.56 24.92 2.85
CA ASP A 31 1.97 25.23 3.03
C ASP A 31 2.82 24.31 2.15
N GLU A 32 3.64 24.90 1.24
CA GLU A 32 4.58 24.19 0.37
C GLU A 32 5.56 23.29 1.17
N GLU A 33 5.78 23.60 2.44
CA GLU A 33 6.62 22.83 3.36
C GLU A 33 5.87 21.70 4.09
N SER A 34 4.58 21.51 3.80
CA SER A 34 3.79 20.45 4.46
C SER A 34 4.37 19.07 4.16
N LEU A 35 4.60 18.26 5.19
CA LEU A 35 5.01 16.86 5.08
C LEU A 35 4.12 16.04 4.16
N THR A 36 2.84 16.44 3.98
CA THR A 36 1.88 15.77 3.10
C THR A 36 2.17 16.00 1.62
N GLN A 37 2.92 17.06 1.26
CA GLN A 37 3.30 17.37 -0.12
C GLN A 37 4.70 16.85 -0.48
N ARG A 38 5.48 16.39 0.51
CA ARG A 38 6.79 15.81 0.26
C ARG A 38 6.69 14.58 -0.63
N VAL A 39 7.50 14.55 -1.68
CA VAL A 39 7.67 13.33 -2.50
C VAL A 39 8.39 12.29 -1.65
N VAL A 40 7.64 11.31 -1.18
CA VAL A 40 8.20 10.22 -0.39
C VAL A 40 8.90 9.23 -1.33
N PRO A 41 10.16 8.83 -1.08
CA PRO A 41 10.85 7.84 -1.87
C PRO A 41 10.06 6.51 -1.93
N TYR A 42 9.98 5.89 -3.11
CA TYR A 42 9.23 4.65 -3.29
C TYR A 42 9.65 3.52 -2.33
N LYS A 43 10.92 3.50 -1.89
CA LYS A 43 11.44 2.53 -0.90
C LYS A 43 10.78 2.71 0.46
N GLU A 44 10.57 3.94 0.91
CA GLU A 44 9.88 4.24 2.17
C GLU A 44 8.41 3.81 2.09
N ILE A 45 7.74 4.08 0.95
CA ILE A 45 6.35 3.66 0.73
C ILE A 45 6.24 2.13 0.72
N THR A 46 7.21 1.45 0.08
CA THR A 46 7.29 -0.01 0.07
C THR A 46 7.43 -0.57 1.49
N TYR A 47 8.38 -0.03 2.26
CA TYR A 47 8.59 -0.42 3.65
C TYR A 47 7.31 -0.21 4.48
N TYR A 48 6.70 0.97 4.38
CA TYR A 48 5.43 1.27 5.04
C TYR A 48 4.33 0.25 4.69
N ALA A 49 4.15 -0.04 3.40
CA ALA A 49 3.12 -0.98 2.94
C ALA A 49 3.31 -2.38 3.54
N LEU A 50 4.55 -2.86 3.64
CA LEU A 50 4.88 -4.16 4.21
C LEU A 50 4.67 -4.19 5.73
N GLN A 51 5.07 -3.14 6.45
CA GLN A 51 4.84 -3.04 7.88
C GLN A 51 3.34 -2.96 8.20
N ALA A 52 2.59 -2.13 7.47
CA ALA A 52 1.13 -2.08 7.61
C ALA A 52 0.49 -3.46 7.36
N LYS A 53 0.91 -4.17 6.31
CA LYS A 53 0.44 -5.54 6.02
C LYS A 53 0.69 -6.49 7.20
N LYS A 54 1.90 -6.45 7.78
CA LYS A 54 2.24 -7.28 8.94
C LYS A 54 1.32 -7.01 10.13
N TYR A 55 1.06 -5.73 10.45
CA TYR A 55 0.14 -5.37 11.54
C TYR A 55 -1.29 -5.82 11.25
N HIS A 56 -1.77 -5.61 10.02
CA HIS A 56 -3.10 -6.06 9.62
C HIS A 56 -3.24 -7.59 9.72
N ASP A 57 -2.22 -8.35 9.31
CA ASP A 57 -2.22 -9.81 9.42
C ASP A 57 -2.27 -10.27 10.87
N ASN A 58 -1.52 -9.61 11.76
CA ASN A 58 -1.57 -9.89 13.19
C ASN A 58 -2.97 -9.66 13.77
N ILE A 59 -3.62 -8.54 13.41
CA ILE A 59 -5.01 -8.25 13.81
C ILE A 59 -5.97 -9.32 13.27
N CYS A 60 -5.83 -9.68 11.99
CA CYS A 60 -6.66 -10.71 11.37
C CYS A 60 -6.52 -12.07 12.07
N ASN A 61 -5.30 -12.43 12.45
CA ASN A 61 -5.02 -13.69 13.12
C ASN A 61 -5.55 -13.70 14.56
N ALA A 62 -5.46 -12.57 15.26
CA ALA A 62 -5.98 -12.44 16.63
C ALA A 62 -7.51 -12.41 16.68
N THR A 63 -8.15 -11.78 15.70
CA THR A 63 -9.62 -11.58 15.70
C THR A 63 -10.39 -12.62 14.89
N HIS A 64 -9.71 -13.38 14.02
CA HIS A 64 -10.30 -14.30 13.04
C HIS A 64 -11.38 -13.64 12.16
N ASN A 65 -11.29 -12.30 11.95
CA ASN A 65 -12.27 -11.52 11.22
C ASN A 65 -11.95 -11.52 9.71
N ASN A 66 -12.71 -12.32 8.96
CA ASN A 66 -12.54 -12.44 7.50
C ASN A 66 -12.96 -11.17 6.72
N GLU A 67 -13.89 -10.39 7.24
CA GLU A 67 -14.27 -9.13 6.61
C GLU A 67 -13.15 -8.11 6.73
N TYR A 68 -12.60 -7.97 7.93
CA TYR A 68 -11.43 -7.12 8.17
C TYR A 68 -10.24 -7.56 7.30
N ARG A 69 -9.97 -8.86 7.17
CA ARG A 69 -8.93 -9.40 6.29
C ARG A 69 -9.08 -8.91 4.86
N SER A 70 -10.29 -8.96 4.31
CA SER A 70 -10.57 -8.51 2.95
C SER A 70 -10.32 -7.02 2.75
N VAL A 71 -10.63 -6.20 3.75
CA VAL A 71 -10.34 -4.75 3.75
C VAL A 71 -8.83 -4.51 3.83
N ALA A 72 -8.12 -5.21 4.71
CA ALA A 72 -6.68 -5.12 4.86
C ALA A 72 -5.92 -5.47 3.56
N GLU A 73 -6.39 -6.50 2.85
CA GLU A 73 -5.85 -6.90 1.53
C GLU A 73 -6.08 -5.82 0.47
N ALA A 74 -7.25 -5.19 0.45
CA ALA A 74 -7.54 -4.07 -0.45
C ALA A 74 -6.67 -2.84 -0.15
N ILE A 75 -6.41 -2.54 1.13
CA ILE A 75 -5.48 -1.48 1.56
C ILE A 75 -4.07 -1.79 1.07
N PHE A 76 -3.60 -3.02 1.24
CA PHE A 76 -2.28 -3.44 0.77
C PHE A 76 -2.13 -3.27 -0.75
N MET A 77 -3.14 -3.67 -1.53
CA MET A 77 -3.18 -3.44 -2.98
C MET A 77 -3.16 -1.96 -3.33
N THR A 78 -3.87 -1.12 -2.59
CA THR A 78 -3.87 0.34 -2.78
C THR A 78 -2.47 0.92 -2.56
N ASN A 79 -1.77 0.49 -1.51
CA ASN A 79 -0.41 0.92 -1.23
C ASN A 79 0.57 0.48 -2.32
N TYR A 80 0.43 -0.74 -2.85
CA TYR A 80 1.22 -1.20 -3.99
C TYR A 80 1.01 -0.33 -5.23
N ILE A 81 -0.25 -0.05 -5.59
CA ILE A 81 -0.59 0.81 -6.73
C ILE A 81 -0.01 2.22 -6.53
N ARG A 82 -0.09 2.75 -5.32
CA ARG A 82 0.51 4.02 -4.95
C ARG A 82 2.02 4.00 -5.16
N THR A 83 2.70 2.94 -4.72
CA THR A 83 4.14 2.75 -4.95
C THR A 83 4.48 2.81 -6.43
N LEU A 84 3.77 2.07 -7.28
CA LEU A 84 3.99 2.09 -8.73
C LEU A 84 3.77 3.48 -9.34
N LYS A 85 2.75 4.22 -8.87
CA LYS A 85 2.49 5.59 -9.31
C LYS A 85 3.66 6.53 -8.98
N TYR A 86 4.17 6.47 -7.76
CA TYR A 86 5.33 7.30 -7.36
C TYR A 86 6.60 6.93 -8.13
N MET A 87 6.81 5.65 -8.39
CA MET A 87 7.92 5.19 -9.22
C MET A 87 7.85 5.75 -10.65
N ALA A 88 6.65 5.77 -11.23
CA ALA A 88 6.44 6.34 -12.56
C ALA A 88 6.72 7.85 -12.57
N GLN A 89 6.24 8.59 -11.56
CA GLN A 89 6.51 10.02 -11.41
C GLN A 89 8.00 10.33 -11.20
N ALA A 90 8.70 9.49 -10.44
CA ALA A 90 10.14 9.60 -10.18
C ALA A 90 11.01 9.07 -11.34
N LYS A 91 10.41 8.59 -12.44
CA LYS A 91 11.09 7.97 -13.58
C LYS A 91 12.10 6.87 -13.17
N CYS A 92 11.67 6.02 -12.25
CA CYS A 92 12.48 4.91 -11.74
C CYS A 92 12.92 3.94 -12.83
N SER A 93 14.06 3.29 -12.63
CA SER A 93 14.62 2.32 -13.57
C SER A 93 13.86 0.99 -13.56
N PHE A 94 14.08 0.18 -14.61
CA PHE A 94 13.53 -1.19 -14.66
C PHE A 94 13.97 -2.07 -13.47
N VAL A 95 15.20 -1.87 -12.99
CA VAL A 95 15.74 -2.60 -11.82
C VAL A 95 14.94 -2.27 -10.56
N ASP A 96 14.53 -1.02 -10.39
CA ASP A 96 13.71 -0.60 -9.27
C ASP A 96 12.32 -1.25 -9.30
N TYR A 97 11.67 -1.31 -10.47
CA TYR A 97 10.39 -1.99 -10.65
C TYR A 97 10.49 -3.49 -10.38
N LYS A 98 11.58 -4.12 -10.83
CA LYS A 98 11.85 -5.54 -10.52
C LYS A 98 11.95 -5.75 -9.01
N TRP A 99 12.74 -4.93 -8.32
CA TRP A 99 12.91 -5.02 -6.88
C TRP A 99 11.57 -4.85 -6.14
N VAL A 100 10.79 -3.83 -6.46
CA VAL A 100 9.47 -3.60 -5.83
C VAL A 100 8.55 -4.81 -6.08
N ARG A 101 8.48 -5.31 -7.32
CA ARG A 101 7.69 -6.51 -7.62
C ARG A 101 8.11 -7.70 -6.77
N ASP A 102 9.39 -7.99 -6.70
CA ASP A 102 9.90 -9.18 -6.00
C ASP A 102 9.60 -9.11 -4.50
N VAL A 103 9.65 -7.92 -3.91
CA VAL A 103 9.30 -7.68 -2.51
C VAL A 103 7.80 -7.85 -2.24
N PHE A 104 6.93 -7.40 -3.15
CA PHE A 104 5.47 -7.51 -2.98
C PHE A 104 4.91 -8.88 -3.40
N LEU A 105 5.58 -9.59 -4.30
CA LEU A 105 5.08 -10.80 -4.95
C LEU A 105 4.63 -11.91 -3.99
N PRO A 106 5.34 -12.23 -2.89
CA PRO A 106 4.89 -13.25 -1.95
C PRO A 106 3.49 -12.97 -1.40
N ASN A 107 3.25 -11.71 -0.98
CA ASN A 107 1.95 -11.29 -0.46
C ASN A 107 0.88 -11.27 -1.56
N MET A 108 1.22 -10.82 -2.78
CA MET A 108 0.29 -10.79 -3.90
C MET A 108 -0.29 -12.15 -4.26
N LYS A 109 0.49 -13.23 -4.10
CA LYS A 109 0.06 -14.60 -4.42
C LYS A 109 -1.04 -15.10 -3.47
N ILE A 110 -1.02 -14.70 -2.21
CA ILE A 110 -1.93 -15.18 -1.17
C ILE A 110 -3.18 -14.32 -0.96
N ILE A 111 -3.19 -13.07 -1.46
CA ILE A 111 -4.34 -12.17 -1.32
C ILE A 111 -5.57 -12.73 -2.04
N SER A 112 -6.72 -12.72 -1.35
CA SER A 112 -8.02 -13.01 -1.92
C SER A 112 -8.46 -11.91 -2.91
N THR A 113 -9.19 -12.30 -3.95
CA THR A 113 -9.68 -11.33 -4.95
C THR A 113 -11.09 -10.80 -4.65
N ASN A 114 -11.76 -11.33 -3.63
CA ASN A 114 -13.20 -11.12 -3.41
C ASN A 114 -13.60 -9.64 -3.24
N LYS A 115 -12.83 -8.86 -2.49
CA LYS A 115 -13.10 -7.43 -2.21
C LYS A 115 -12.24 -6.48 -3.04
N LEU A 116 -11.41 -7.00 -3.94
CA LEU A 116 -10.59 -6.16 -4.82
C LEU A 116 -11.43 -5.55 -5.94
N THR A 117 -11.19 -4.26 -6.22
CA THR A 117 -11.72 -3.59 -7.41
C THR A 117 -11.17 -4.23 -8.68
N LEU A 118 -11.85 -4.02 -9.82
CA LEU A 118 -11.37 -4.52 -11.11
C LEU A 118 -9.93 -4.06 -11.41
N LYS A 119 -9.63 -2.79 -11.15
CA LYS A 119 -8.27 -2.23 -11.31
C LYS A 119 -7.24 -2.97 -10.45
N GLN A 120 -7.54 -3.23 -9.19
CA GLN A 120 -6.65 -3.96 -8.28
C GLN A 120 -6.43 -5.40 -8.74
N ARG A 121 -7.49 -6.09 -9.22
CA ARG A 121 -7.40 -7.46 -9.76
C ARG A 121 -6.51 -7.51 -11.01
N LEU A 122 -6.68 -6.59 -11.93
CA LEU A 122 -5.85 -6.49 -13.13
C LEU A 122 -4.38 -6.25 -12.79
N ILE A 123 -4.09 -5.29 -11.92
CA ILE A 123 -2.71 -4.99 -11.50
C ILE A 123 -2.10 -6.19 -10.78
N ARG A 124 -2.85 -6.85 -9.89
CA ARG A 124 -2.40 -8.07 -9.23
C ARG A 124 -2.06 -9.18 -10.26
N TYR A 125 -2.97 -9.42 -11.21
CA TYR A 125 -2.76 -10.41 -12.26
C TYR A 125 -1.48 -10.13 -13.07
N VAL A 126 -1.32 -8.89 -13.54
CA VAL A 126 -0.12 -8.45 -14.27
C VAL A 126 1.13 -8.65 -13.42
N THR A 127 1.09 -8.28 -12.13
CA THR A 127 2.25 -8.38 -11.21
C THR A 127 2.69 -9.83 -11.00
N ILE A 128 1.75 -10.76 -10.89
CA ILE A 128 2.06 -12.19 -10.71
C ILE A 128 2.54 -12.82 -12.02
N SER A 129 2.03 -12.33 -13.16
CA SER A 129 2.34 -12.84 -14.49
C SER A 129 3.79 -12.54 -14.92
N PRO A 130 4.41 -13.41 -15.73
CA PRO A 130 5.66 -13.11 -16.43
C PRO A 130 5.58 -11.88 -17.33
N CYS A 131 4.37 -11.54 -17.82
CA CYS A 131 4.12 -10.37 -18.67
C CYS A 131 4.41 -9.03 -17.98
N PHE A 132 4.53 -9.01 -16.63
CA PHE A 132 4.86 -7.80 -15.87
C PHE A 132 6.07 -7.08 -16.42
N TYR A 133 7.15 -7.78 -16.69
CA TYR A 133 8.40 -7.19 -17.17
C TYR A 133 8.25 -6.54 -18.55
N VAL A 134 7.49 -7.16 -19.45
CA VAL A 134 7.21 -6.61 -20.78
C VAL A 134 6.41 -5.32 -20.66
N ILE A 135 5.36 -5.33 -19.85
CA ILE A 135 4.49 -4.15 -19.63
C ILE A 135 5.27 -3.00 -19.03
N ILE A 136 6.06 -3.26 -17.98
CA ILE A 136 6.88 -2.22 -17.34
C ILE A 136 7.94 -1.69 -18.29
N TYR A 137 8.58 -2.55 -19.09
CA TYR A 137 9.55 -2.12 -20.10
C TYR A 137 8.94 -1.17 -21.14
N VAL A 138 7.73 -1.51 -21.63
CA VAL A 138 7.01 -0.64 -22.58
C VAL A 138 6.66 0.70 -21.93
N ILE A 139 6.13 0.69 -20.70
CA ILE A 139 5.77 1.92 -19.97
C ILE A 139 7.00 2.82 -19.80
N ILE A 140 8.14 2.27 -19.37
CA ILE A 140 9.37 3.04 -19.17
C ILE A 140 9.83 3.67 -20.49
N LYS A 141 9.82 2.92 -21.61
CA LYS A 141 10.19 3.45 -22.93
C LYS A 141 9.26 4.54 -23.46
N THR A 142 7.99 4.53 -23.02
CA THR A 142 7.00 5.52 -23.48
C THR A 142 7.08 6.81 -22.67
N ILE A 143 7.60 6.76 -21.43
CA ILE A 143 7.71 7.91 -20.53
C ILE A 143 9.09 8.62 -20.64
N GLN A 144 10.09 7.94 -21.13
CA GLN A 144 11.43 8.49 -21.42
C GLN A 144 11.48 9.15 -22.80
#